data_29fa9d53096184cc93606319bf635843
#
_entry.id   29fa9d53096184cc93606319bf635843
#
_cell.length_a   1.000
_cell.length_b   1.000
_cell.length_c   1.000
_cell.angle_alpha   90.00
_cell.angle_beta   90.00
_cell.angle_gamma   90.00
#
_symmetry.space_group_name_H-M   'P 1'
#
loop_
_entity.id
_entity.type
_entity.pdbx_description
1 polymer ?
#
loop_
_entity_poly.entity_id
_entity_poly.type
_entity_poly.pdbx_seq_one_letter_code
_entity_poly.pdbx_strand_id
1 'polypeptide(L)'
;QTVYPTRLYALWGQRTVTPYPVPLETSSLNPEEVLILDHGMNIFVWVGANAKGVKRSKARLIAEKINKDERKNNAEIVMSYQGYEEGDFWEIFGGIPDEIVPSDLSVFRSSKPRLYKVNLGMGYLELPQVRYQLAMEHQTKPDPELTPRQRLLKSLLNTKNVYILDCHTDVFVWTGRKSPRLVRAAAMKLAHEISTMIHRPSFAIVSKQLEGTESVLFKSRFIGWTDVIKVDYTREDEKVIIQQDARENKIDLSAIFLPRQQSMPDAEALQLMEEWNEDLDVMQGFVLDGKKFVSLPQEEFGKFYSKDCYVFLCRYWVPSDAPAEEEEDEDEDQEDDIQCVVYFWQGHEATNMGWLTFTFTLQKKFEALFPGKLEVVKMKQQQENLKFLSHFHQKFIITNGSRKDVANIRSGKQEDLTQFYQIRSNGGMLTTRCVEIEPNPKLLNSEFCFILKVPFNNADSSGIVYGWIGRIANINEARLMEDMISTLFGDEYSVQILNEGEEPENFFWVGLGGKCETYEEDADYLHHVRLFRCSNEKGFFSVSEKCTDFCQDDLADDDIMMLDNGQVVFMWVGHQTSQVEVKLG
;
A
#
# COMPACT_ATOMS: atom_id res chain seq x y z
N GLN A 1 13.82 -4.23 13.15
CA GLN A 1 15.21 -3.84 12.90
C GLN A 1 15.35 -3.37 11.47
N THR A 2 15.78 -2.13 11.28
CA THR A 2 16.05 -1.61 9.94
C THR A 2 17.24 -2.36 9.37
N VAL A 3 17.03 -3.14 8.32
CA VAL A 3 18.12 -3.87 7.64
C VAL A 3 18.79 -2.92 6.67
N TYR A 4 20.05 -2.63 6.90
CA TYR A 4 20.87 -1.82 5.99
C TYR A 4 21.61 -2.75 5.02
N PRO A 5 21.49 -2.56 3.70
CA PRO A 5 22.23 -3.37 2.76
C PRO A 5 23.74 -3.07 2.85
N THR A 6 24.56 -4.11 2.79
CA THR A 6 26.02 -3.94 2.71
C THR A 6 26.41 -3.36 1.36
N ARG A 7 27.17 -2.27 1.37
CA ARG A 7 27.54 -1.56 0.15
C ARG A 7 28.97 -1.02 0.22
N LEU A 8 29.65 -1.08 -0.92
CA LEU A 8 30.98 -0.50 -1.08
C LEU A 8 30.89 0.76 -1.96
N TYR A 9 31.50 1.84 -1.51
CA TYR A 9 31.55 3.12 -2.22
C TYR A 9 32.97 3.53 -2.51
N ALA A 10 33.25 3.88 -3.76
CA ALA A 10 34.46 4.60 -4.15
C ALA A 10 34.18 6.10 -4.15
N LEU A 11 35.24 6.88 -4.07
CA LEU A 11 35.17 8.34 -3.98
C LEU A 11 35.71 9.00 -5.23
N TRP A 12 34.92 9.86 -5.82
CA TRP A 12 35.32 10.62 -6.99
C TRP A 12 35.38 12.12 -6.71
N GLY A 13 36.45 12.74 -7.21
CA GLY A 13 36.67 14.16 -7.17
C GLY A 13 37.75 14.64 -6.18
N GLN A 14 38.21 15.86 -6.36
CA GLN A 14 39.28 16.46 -5.54
C GLN A 14 38.74 17.49 -4.54
N ARG A 15 38.05 18.51 -5.01
CA ARG A 15 37.48 19.55 -4.13
C ARG A 15 36.17 19.15 -3.50
N THR A 16 35.24 18.69 -4.30
CA THR A 16 33.98 18.13 -3.86
C THR A 16 34.00 16.62 -4.15
N VAL A 17 34.03 15.83 -3.11
CA VAL A 17 34.10 14.37 -3.25
C VAL A 17 32.68 13.80 -3.22
N THR A 18 32.37 12.96 -4.21
CA THR A 18 31.07 12.30 -4.33
C THR A 18 31.27 10.80 -4.22
N PRO A 19 30.56 10.12 -3.30
CA PRO A 19 30.57 8.66 -3.23
C PRO A 19 29.74 8.07 -4.37
N TYR A 20 30.20 6.96 -4.92
CA TYR A 20 29.45 6.17 -5.90
C TYR A 20 29.62 4.67 -5.60
N PRO A 21 28.57 3.88 -5.74
CA PRO A 21 28.63 2.45 -5.49
C PRO A 21 29.53 1.74 -6.49
N VAL A 22 30.24 0.74 -5.99
CA VAL A 22 31.07 -0.19 -6.76
C VAL A 22 30.77 -1.62 -6.33
N PRO A 23 31.14 -2.63 -7.12
CA PRO A 23 30.93 -4.03 -6.72
C PRO A 23 31.58 -4.32 -5.37
N LEU A 24 30.91 -5.12 -4.55
CA LEU A 24 31.45 -5.60 -3.28
C LEU A 24 32.39 -6.79 -3.53
N GLU A 25 33.56 -6.49 -4.04
CA GLU A 25 34.59 -7.46 -4.45
C GLU A 25 35.97 -6.95 -4.08
N THR A 26 36.91 -7.84 -3.82
CA THR A 26 38.30 -7.48 -3.51
C THR A 26 38.99 -6.73 -4.65
N SER A 27 38.58 -6.97 -5.90
CA SER A 27 39.04 -6.25 -7.10
C SER A 27 38.65 -4.77 -7.11
N SER A 28 37.67 -4.35 -6.30
CA SER A 28 37.30 -2.94 -6.12
C SER A 28 38.25 -2.19 -5.19
N LEU A 29 39.05 -2.87 -4.41
CA LEU A 29 40.02 -2.28 -3.51
C LEU A 29 41.26 -1.81 -4.30
N ASN A 30 41.44 -0.50 -4.40
CA ASN A 30 42.56 0.09 -5.11
C ASN A 30 43.53 0.80 -4.14
N PRO A 31 44.82 0.41 -4.13
CA PRO A 31 45.82 0.99 -3.22
C PRO A 31 45.96 2.53 -3.32
N GLU A 32 45.58 3.13 -4.42
CA GLU A 32 45.62 4.59 -4.60
C GLU A 32 44.34 5.32 -4.16
N GLU A 33 43.34 4.58 -3.75
CA GLU A 33 42.00 5.11 -3.45
C GLU A 33 41.62 4.93 -1.96
N VAL A 34 40.56 5.63 -1.59
CA VAL A 34 39.88 5.45 -0.31
C VAL A 34 38.46 5.00 -0.59
N LEU A 35 38.01 3.95 0.06
CA LEU A 35 36.67 3.41 -0.09
C LEU A 35 35.91 3.45 1.24
N ILE A 36 34.58 3.49 1.15
CA ILE A 36 33.70 3.38 2.31
C ILE A 36 32.91 2.07 2.17
N LEU A 37 33.07 1.18 3.14
CA LEU A 37 32.27 -0.05 3.24
C LEU A 37 31.22 0.17 4.32
N ASP A 38 29.97 0.34 3.87
CA ASP A 38 28.82 0.47 4.75
C ASP A 38 28.25 -0.93 5.01
N HIS A 39 28.47 -1.43 6.23
CA HIS A 39 27.97 -2.73 6.70
C HIS A 39 27.04 -2.54 7.92
N GLY A 40 25.92 -1.90 7.69
CA GLY A 40 24.90 -1.70 8.70
C GLY A 40 25.33 -0.78 9.84
N MET A 41 25.67 -1.35 10.98
CA MET A 41 26.13 -0.59 12.15
C MET A 41 27.65 -0.41 12.20
N ASN A 42 28.38 -1.01 11.29
CA ASN A 42 29.82 -0.84 11.13
C ASN A 42 30.11 -0.18 9.78
N ILE A 43 30.71 1.00 9.80
CA ILE A 43 31.10 1.74 8.61
C ILE A 43 32.62 1.77 8.55
N PHE A 44 33.20 1.01 7.63
CA PHE A 44 34.64 0.98 7.45
C PHE A 44 35.09 2.04 6.44
N VAL A 45 36.11 2.78 6.78
CA VAL A 45 36.82 3.68 5.82
C VAL A 45 38.13 3.00 5.50
N TRP A 46 38.17 2.30 4.37
CA TRP A 46 39.38 1.62 3.91
C TRP A 46 40.29 2.59 3.16
N VAL A 47 41.57 2.61 3.56
CA VAL A 47 42.57 3.53 3.03
C VAL A 47 43.67 2.72 2.34
N GLY A 48 43.76 2.85 1.02
CA GLY A 48 44.85 2.25 0.25
C GLY A 48 46.23 2.81 0.64
N ALA A 49 47.27 2.00 0.50
CA ALA A 49 48.63 2.33 0.93
C ALA A 49 49.16 3.63 0.31
N ASN A 50 48.74 3.94 -0.92
CA ASN A 50 49.18 5.10 -1.69
C ASN A 50 48.11 6.23 -1.77
N ALA A 51 47.03 6.10 -0.97
CA ALA A 51 45.89 7.01 -1.04
C ALA A 51 46.27 8.43 -0.53
N LYS A 52 45.74 9.45 -1.19
CA LYS A 52 45.97 10.85 -0.82
C LYS A 52 45.24 11.22 0.48
N GLY A 53 45.92 11.90 1.41
CA GLY A 53 45.35 12.29 2.71
C GLY A 53 44.09 13.14 2.63
N VAL A 54 43.91 13.94 1.58
CA VAL A 54 42.67 14.70 1.35
C VAL A 54 41.47 13.81 1.10
N LYS A 55 41.61 12.70 0.36
CA LYS A 55 40.53 11.73 0.14
C LYS A 55 40.14 11.02 1.43
N ARG A 56 41.14 10.68 2.26
CA ARG A 56 40.92 10.05 3.58
C ARG A 56 40.05 10.93 4.49
N SER A 57 40.41 12.20 4.64
CA SER A 57 39.65 13.14 5.48
C SER A 57 38.22 13.31 4.97
N LYS A 58 38.01 13.36 3.66
CA LYS A 58 36.69 13.50 3.05
C LYS A 58 35.86 12.21 3.16
N ALA A 59 36.48 11.05 3.03
CA ALA A 59 35.83 9.76 3.26
C ALA A 59 35.28 9.67 4.68
N ARG A 60 36.09 10.05 5.67
CA ARG A 60 35.67 10.09 7.07
C ARG A 60 34.48 11.02 7.28
N LEU A 61 34.50 12.22 6.73
CA LEU A 61 33.37 13.16 6.82
C LEU A 61 32.09 12.60 6.17
N ILE A 62 32.21 11.86 5.07
CA ILE A 62 31.07 11.20 4.44
C ILE A 62 30.55 10.06 5.34
N ALA A 63 31.41 9.24 5.90
CA ALA A 63 31.03 8.19 6.84
C ALA A 63 30.35 8.77 8.09
N GLU A 64 30.87 9.87 8.64
CA GLU A 64 30.25 10.60 9.76
C GLU A 64 28.85 11.14 9.39
N LYS A 65 28.67 11.66 8.17
CA LYS A 65 27.35 12.07 7.68
C LYS A 65 26.38 10.91 7.53
N ILE A 66 26.82 9.79 6.96
CA ILE A 66 25.99 8.56 6.88
C ILE A 66 25.59 8.13 8.28
N ASN A 67 26.53 8.09 9.24
CA ASN A 67 26.22 7.72 10.61
C ASN A 67 25.21 8.68 11.25
N LYS A 68 25.40 9.97 11.09
CA LYS A 68 24.51 10.99 11.65
C LYS A 68 23.13 10.97 11.02
N ASP A 69 23.03 11.05 9.68
CA ASP A 69 21.76 11.24 8.98
C ASP A 69 20.95 9.95 8.88
N GLU A 70 21.62 8.81 8.73
CA GLU A 70 20.96 7.53 8.45
C GLU A 70 21.00 6.54 9.64
N ARG A 71 21.96 6.68 10.58
CA ARG A 71 22.15 5.79 11.75
C ARG A 71 21.95 6.49 13.09
N LYS A 72 21.64 7.81 13.10
CA LYS A 72 21.45 8.63 14.30
C LYS A 72 22.66 8.56 15.27
N ASN A 73 23.87 8.51 14.72
CA ASN A 73 25.15 8.35 15.42
C ASN A 73 25.30 7.03 16.22
N ASN A 74 24.57 5.99 15.86
CA ASN A 74 24.67 4.68 16.54
C ASN A 74 25.61 3.69 15.84
N ALA A 75 26.10 4.00 14.64
CA ALA A 75 27.06 3.16 13.94
C ALA A 75 28.50 3.46 14.38
N GLU A 76 29.32 2.43 14.37
CA GLU A 76 30.76 2.56 14.60
C GLU A 76 31.47 2.88 13.28
N ILE A 77 32.43 3.83 13.32
CA ILE A 77 33.24 4.18 12.16
C ILE A 77 34.64 3.65 12.40
N VAL A 78 35.05 2.67 11.59
CA VAL A 78 36.36 2.00 11.70
C VAL A 78 37.26 2.46 10.57
N MET A 79 38.45 2.96 10.93
CA MET A 79 39.49 3.32 9.95
C MET A 79 40.35 2.10 9.66
N SER A 80 40.22 1.51 8.46
CA SER A 80 40.97 0.35 8.02
C SER A 80 42.06 0.75 7.04
N TYR A 81 43.29 0.41 7.32
CA TYR A 81 44.43 0.69 6.45
C TYR A 81 44.87 -0.56 5.72
N GLN A 82 45.21 -0.44 4.45
CA GLN A 82 45.70 -1.56 3.64
C GLN A 82 46.88 -2.26 4.35
N GLY A 83 46.74 -3.57 4.54
CA GLY A 83 47.72 -4.43 5.23
C GLY A 83 47.58 -4.49 6.75
N TYR A 84 46.61 -3.73 7.32
CA TYR A 84 46.31 -3.70 8.75
C TYR A 84 44.80 -3.81 9.02
N GLU A 85 44.08 -4.42 8.08
CA GLU A 85 42.63 -4.60 8.22
C GLU A 85 42.33 -5.66 9.27
N GLU A 86 41.25 -5.43 10.01
CA GLU A 86 40.71 -6.38 10.99
C GLU A 86 40.00 -7.56 10.32
N GLY A 87 39.91 -8.68 11.02
CA GLY A 87 39.27 -9.90 10.49
C GLY A 87 37.84 -9.68 10.00
N ASP A 88 37.05 -8.90 10.73
CA ASP A 88 35.67 -8.57 10.39
C ASP A 88 35.51 -7.87 9.04
N PHE A 89 36.49 -7.06 8.67
CA PHE A 89 36.51 -6.44 7.34
C PHE A 89 36.60 -7.47 6.23
N TRP A 90 37.50 -8.44 6.35
CA TRP A 90 37.72 -9.46 5.34
C TRP A 90 36.61 -10.52 5.30
N GLU A 91 35.92 -10.76 6.41
CA GLU A 91 34.77 -11.66 6.42
C GLU A 91 33.68 -11.18 5.46
N ILE A 92 33.49 -9.85 5.32
CA ILE A 92 32.50 -9.24 4.41
C ILE A 92 32.86 -9.54 2.95
N PHE A 93 34.15 -9.68 2.62
CA PHE A 93 34.64 -10.02 1.26
C PHE A 93 34.78 -11.52 1.03
N GLY A 94 34.44 -12.36 2.00
CA GLY A 94 34.55 -13.81 1.91
C GLY A 94 35.95 -14.38 2.24
N GLY A 95 36.83 -13.57 2.83
CA GLY A 95 38.17 -13.94 3.26
C GLY A 95 39.27 -13.02 2.73
N ILE A 96 40.48 -13.21 3.24
CA ILE A 96 41.67 -12.42 2.86
C ILE A 96 42.12 -12.90 1.46
N PRO A 97 42.24 -12.01 0.46
CA PRO A 97 42.73 -12.38 -0.85
C PRO A 97 44.26 -12.59 -0.84
N ASP A 98 44.75 -13.50 -1.67
CA ASP A 98 46.20 -13.68 -1.83
C ASP A 98 46.88 -12.44 -2.39
N GLU A 99 46.20 -11.74 -3.29
CA GLU A 99 46.66 -10.48 -3.90
C GLU A 99 45.47 -9.59 -4.25
N ILE A 100 45.59 -8.29 -4.02
CA ILE A 100 44.60 -7.29 -4.47
C ILE A 100 44.98 -6.84 -5.86
N VAL A 101 44.21 -7.30 -6.87
CA VAL A 101 44.33 -6.86 -8.26
C VAL A 101 43.22 -5.84 -8.53
N PRO A 102 43.52 -4.53 -8.57
CA PRO A 102 42.50 -3.51 -8.70
C PRO A 102 41.88 -3.49 -10.10
N SER A 103 40.56 -3.42 -10.17
CA SER A 103 39.79 -3.22 -11.39
C SER A 103 39.64 -1.73 -11.71
N ASP A 104 39.36 -1.41 -12.97
CA ASP A 104 39.04 -0.05 -13.37
C ASP A 104 37.63 0.37 -12.92
N LEU A 105 37.55 1.11 -11.84
CA LEU A 105 36.29 1.63 -11.28
C LEU A 105 35.75 2.84 -12.06
N SER A 106 36.51 3.40 -13.02
CA SER A 106 36.07 4.56 -13.79
C SER A 106 34.81 4.29 -14.62
N VAL A 107 34.57 3.03 -14.98
CA VAL A 107 33.37 2.55 -15.68
C VAL A 107 32.09 2.88 -14.91
N PHE A 108 32.14 2.91 -13.58
CA PHE A 108 30.98 3.18 -12.72
C PHE A 108 30.78 4.67 -12.42
N ARG A 109 31.71 5.53 -12.83
CA ARG A 109 31.69 6.98 -12.51
C ARG A 109 30.74 7.80 -13.37
N SER A 110 30.41 7.38 -14.55
CA SER A 110 30.27 8.33 -15.66
C SER A 110 28.91 8.52 -16.25
N SER A 111 27.83 7.98 -15.73
CA SER A 111 26.59 8.27 -16.41
C SER A 111 25.98 9.59 -15.93
N LYS A 112 25.59 10.40 -16.90
CA LYS A 112 24.79 11.59 -16.69
C LYS A 112 23.49 11.16 -15.98
N PRO A 113 23.21 11.67 -14.75
CA PRO A 113 21.99 11.28 -14.03
C PRO A 113 20.77 11.65 -14.86
N ARG A 114 19.78 10.77 -14.90
CA ARG A 114 18.52 10.99 -15.60
C ARG A 114 17.40 11.08 -14.58
N LEU A 115 16.69 12.20 -14.59
CA LEU A 115 15.55 12.42 -13.70
C LEU A 115 14.25 12.24 -14.48
N TYR A 116 13.39 11.36 -14.00
CA TYR A 116 12.07 11.11 -14.55
C TYR A 116 11.00 11.52 -13.55
N LYS A 117 9.98 12.21 -14.01
CA LYS A 117 8.79 12.49 -13.21
C LYS A 117 7.80 11.36 -13.43
N VAL A 118 7.27 10.80 -12.34
CA VAL A 118 6.22 9.80 -12.44
C VAL A 118 4.89 10.52 -12.58
N ASN A 119 4.33 10.50 -13.78
CA ASN A 119 3.03 11.08 -14.09
C ASN A 119 1.99 9.97 -14.29
N LEU A 120 0.77 10.27 -13.88
CA LEU A 120 -0.40 9.54 -14.29
C LEU A 120 -0.87 10.13 -15.64
N GLY A 121 -0.38 9.59 -16.72
CA GLY A 121 -0.71 10.04 -18.09
C GLY A 121 -1.84 9.23 -18.74
N MET A 122 -2.07 9.43 -20.02
CA MET A 122 -3.20 8.88 -20.82
C MET A 122 -3.15 7.35 -21.02
N GLY A 123 -3.47 6.56 -19.97
CA GLY A 123 -3.64 5.10 -20.08
C GLY A 123 -2.43 4.27 -19.68
N TYR A 124 -1.32 4.87 -19.28
CA TYR A 124 -0.10 4.24 -18.78
C TYR A 124 0.69 5.20 -17.89
N LEU A 125 1.58 4.66 -17.06
CA LEU A 125 2.54 5.48 -16.34
C LEU A 125 3.48 6.15 -17.35
N GLU A 126 3.39 7.45 -17.43
CA GLU A 126 4.34 8.24 -18.20
C GLU A 126 5.54 8.57 -17.33
N LEU A 127 6.70 8.39 -17.90
CA LEU A 127 7.97 8.79 -17.32
C LEU A 127 8.62 9.87 -18.20
N PRO A 128 8.04 11.07 -18.27
CA PRO A 128 8.70 12.13 -18.96
C PRO A 128 10.03 12.42 -18.28
N GLN A 129 11.09 12.37 -19.05
CA GLN A 129 12.39 12.83 -18.59
C GLN A 129 12.32 14.31 -18.32
N VAL A 130 12.67 14.72 -17.11
CA VAL A 130 12.72 16.13 -16.75
C VAL A 130 13.88 16.77 -17.52
N ARG A 131 13.58 17.75 -18.37
CA ARG A 131 14.60 18.56 -19.02
C ARG A 131 15.17 19.52 -18.00
N TYR A 132 16.45 19.46 -17.77
CA TYR A 132 17.15 20.36 -16.87
C TYR A 132 18.43 20.85 -17.51
N GLN A 133 18.80 22.08 -17.21
CA GLN A 133 20.15 22.57 -17.46
C GLN A 133 20.99 22.15 -16.26
N LEU A 134 22.10 21.50 -16.53
CA LEU A 134 23.05 21.13 -15.49
C LEU A 134 23.68 22.40 -14.95
N ALA A 135 23.51 22.64 -13.66
CA ALA A 135 24.19 23.72 -13.00
C ALA A 135 25.69 23.40 -12.96
N MET A 136 26.48 24.23 -13.60
CA MET A 136 27.92 24.21 -13.41
C MET A 136 28.23 24.81 -12.04
N GLU A 137 28.89 24.06 -11.18
CA GLU A 137 29.51 24.63 -9.99
C GLU A 137 30.48 25.72 -10.48
N HIS A 138 30.33 26.95 -10.02
CA HIS A 138 31.24 28.05 -10.39
C HIS A 138 32.67 27.68 -10.04
N GLN A 139 33.41 27.21 -11.02
CA GLN A 139 34.84 26.98 -10.88
C GLN A 139 35.54 28.27 -11.26
N THR A 140 36.23 28.84 -10.30
CA THR A 140 37.09 30.03 -10.51
C THR A 140 38.34 29.74 -11.38
N LYS A 141 38.62 28.48 -11.71
CA LYS A 141 39.64 28.05 -12.68
C LYS A 141 39.22 26.73 -13.32
N PRO A 142 39.14 26.61 -14.65
CA PRO A 142 38.90 25.35 -15.33
C PRO A 142 40.11 24.43 -15.14
N ASP A 143 39.88 23.25 -14.62
CA ASP A 143 40.85 22.17 -14.56
C ASP A 143 40.64 21.31 -15.83
N PRO A 144 41.61 21.20 -16.72
CA PRO A 144 41.44 20.50 -18.01
C PRO A 144 41.24 19.00 -17.87
N GLU A 145 41.52 18.39 -16.71
CA GLU A 145 41.32 16.97 -16.47
C GLU A 145 39.94 16.64 -15.84
N LEU A 146 39.15 17.63 -15.49
CA LEU A 146 37.86 17.42 -14.84
C LEU A 146 36.71 17.70 -15.82
N THR A 147 36.08 16.67 -16.30
CA THR A 147 34.74 16.77 -16.90
C THR A 147 33.83 17.54 -15.96
N PRO A 148 33.11 18.59 -16.43
CA PRO A 148 32.24 19.39 -15.58
C PRO A 148 31.21 18.47 -14.91
N ARG A 149 31.17 18.51 -13.58
CA ARG A 149 30.24 17.69 -12.80
C ARG A 149 28.83 18.13 -13.08
N GLN A 150 28.08 17.22 -13.64
CA GLN A 150 26.70 17.43 -13.98
C GLN A 150 25.84 17.09 -12.75
N ARG A 151 25.57 18.08 -11.90
CA ARG A 151 24.67 17.94 -10.76
C ARG A 151 23.32 18.55 -11.06
N LEU A 152 22.29 17.93 -10.50
CA LEU A 152 20.93 18.42 -10.54
C LEU A 152 20.73 19.54 -9.52
N LEU A 153 19.76 20.42 -9.76
CA LEU A 153 19.34 21.41 -8.77
C LEU A 153 18.24 20.82 -7.89
N LYS A 154 18.32 21.01 -6.57
CA LYS A 154 17.27 20.62 -5.63
C LYS A 154 15.90 21.20 -6.00
N SER A 155 15.86 22.39 -6.59
CA SER A 155 14.64 23.07 -7.04
C SER A 155 13.84 22.31 -8.10
N LEU A 156 14.42 21.30 -8.74
CA LEU A 156 13.71 20.41 -9.67
C LEU A 156 12.74 19.47 -8.97
N LEU A 157 12.94 19.21 -7.68
CA LEU A 157 12.11 18.34 -6.88
C LEU A 157 10.93 19.12 -6.30
N ASN A 158 9.72 18.70 -6.66
CA ASN A 158 8.48 19.32 -6.16
C ASN A 158 7.77 18.37 -5.20
N THR A 159 7.40 18.87 -4.02
CA THR A 159 6.73 18.14 -2.95
C THR A 159 5.43 17.41 -3.38
N LYS A 160 4.79 17.86 -4.47
CA LYS A 160 3.56 17.24 -5.01
C LYS A 160 3.82 16.06 -5.95
N ASN A 161 5.08 15.77 -6.27
CA ASN A 161 5.43 14.80 -7.31
C ASN A 161 6.27 13.66 -6.75
N VAL A 162 6.39 12.61 -7.55
CA VAL A 162 7.34 11.51 -7.36
C VAL A 162 8.31 11.51 -8.53
N TYR A 163 9.58 11.28 -8.23
CA TYR A 163 10.64 11.25 -9.23
C TYR A 163 11.45 9.96 -9.13
N ILE A 164 11.89 9.46 -10.27
CA ILE A 164 12.88 8.40 -10.38
C ILE A 164 14.17 9.02 -10.89
N LEU A 165 15.23 8.92 -10.11
CA LEU A 165 16.56 9.37 -10.46
C LEU A 165 17.45 8.17 -10.76
N ASP A 166 17.81 8.01 -12.02
CA ASP A 166 18.72 6.97 -12.48
C ASP A 166 20.16 7.53 -12.55
N CYS A 167 21.03 6.95 -11.74
CA CYS A 167 22.44 7.28 -11.65
C CYS A 167 23.36 6.16 -12.14
N HIS A 168 22.87 5.23 -12.92
CA HIS A 168 23.56 4.03 -13.41
C HIS A 168 23.86 2.99 -12.33
N THR A 169 24.58 3.35 -11.28
CA THR A 169 24.91 2.46 -10.14
C THR A 169 23.91 2.53 -8.99
N ASP A 170 22.96 3.43 -9.07
CA ASP A 170 21.84 3.60 -8.15
C ASP A 170 20.61 4.09 -8.89
N VAL A 171 19.45 3.64 -8.46
CA VAL A 171 18.16 4.17 -8.86
C VAL A 171 17.43 4.64 -7.62
N PHE A 172 17.14 5.93 -7.52
CA PHE A 172 16.47 6.52 -6.38
C PHE A 172 15.01 6.82 -6.74
N VAL A 173 14.09 6.47 -5.86
CA VAL A 173 12.68 6.87 -5.96
C VAL A 173 12.40 7.93 -4.91
N TRP A 174 12.41 9.19 -5.32
CA TRP A 174 12.13 10.29 -4.41
C TRP A 174 10.63 10.59 -4.39
N THR A 175 10.07 10.67 -3.18
CA THR A 175 8.64 10.89 -2.95
C THR A 175 8.43 12.18 -2.18
N GLY A 176 7.76 13.14 -2.81
CA GLY A 176 7.36 14.37 -2.15
C GLY A 176 6.25 14.13 -1.13
N ARG A 177 6.25 14.89 -0.03
CA ARG A 177 5.28 14.76 1.08
C ARG A 177 3.83 14.91 0.62
N LYS A 178 3.58 15.74 -0.39
CA LYS A 178 2.24 16.01 -0.93
C LYS A 178 1.93 15.21 -2.19
N SER A 179 2.77 14.25 -2.55
CA SER A 179 2.56 13.43 -3.74
C SER A 179 1.45 12.41 -3.52
N PRO A 180 0.67 12.05 -4.57
CA PRO A 180 -0.41 11.08 -4.47
C PRO A 180 0.12 9.70 -4.02
N ARG A 181 -0.57 9.07 -3.07
CA ARG A 181 -0.21 7.74 -2.53
C ARG A 181 -0.02 6.69 -3.61
N LEU A 182 -0.91 6.70 -4.59
CA LEU A 182 -0.89 5.78 -5.70
C LEU A 182 0.40 5.86 -6.51
N VAL A 183 0.81 7.08 -6.85
CA VAL A 183 2.04 7.32 -7.61
C VAL A 183 3.24 6.85 -6.80
N ARG A 184 3.23 7.05 -5.48
CA ARG A 184 4.29 6.57 -4.57
C ARG A 184 4.42 5.05 -4.56
N ALA A 185 3.29 4.34 -4.47
CA ALA A 185 3.27 2.87 -4.46
C ALA A 185 3.74 2.28 -5.79
N ALA A 186 3.30 2.87 -6.90
CA ALA A 186 3.68 2.43 -8.24
C ALA A 186 5.15 2.71 -8.58
N ALA A 187 5.69 3.82 -8.10
CA ALA A 187 7.02 4.30 -8.48
C ALA A 187 8.13 3.31 -8.10
N MET A 188 8.02 2.62 -6.97
CA MET A 188 9.01 1.62 -6.55
C MET A 188 9.06 0.43 -7.51
N LYS A 189 7.89 -0.11 -7.86
CA LYS A 189 7.80 -1.22 -8.81
C LYS A 189 8.31 -0.81 -10.18
N LEU A 190 7.91 0.36 -10.64
CA LEU A 190 8.34 0.93 -11.91
C LEU A 190 9.85 1.16 -11.95
N ALA A 191 10.46 1.63 -10.87
CA ALA A 191 11.89 1.82 -10.78
C ALA A 191 12.66 0.48 -10.86
N HIS A 192 12.15 -0.59 -10.27
CA HIS A 192 12.72 -1.93 -10.42
C HIS A 192 12.60 -2.45 -11.85
N GLU A 193 11.44 -2.27 -12.48
CA GLU A 193 11.22 -2.66 -13.88
C GLU A 193 12.16 -1.90 -14.83
N ILE A 194 12.31 -0.58 -14.63
CA ILE A 194 13.25 0.23 -15.40
C ILE A 194 14.68 -0.26 -15.19
N SER A 195 15.11 -0.44 -13.93
CA SER A 195 16.46 -0.90 -13.60
C SER A 195 16.80 -2.21 -14.31
N THR A 196 15.85 -3.14 -14.36
CA THR A 196 16.01 -4.42 -15.06
C THR A 196 16.04 -4.22 -16.58
N MET A 197 15.14 -3.39 -17.11
CA MET A 197 14.98 -3.20 -18.56
C MET A 197 16.18 -2.49 -19.19
N ILE A 198 16.82 -1.56 -18.47
CA ILE A 198 17.99 -0.81 -18.93
C ILE A 198 19.31 -1.45 -18.49
N HIS A 199 19.27 -2.69 -18.01
CA HIS A 199 20.43 -3.52 -17.63
C HIS A 199 21.41 -2.78 -16.71
N ARG A 200 20.91 -2.29 -15.56
CA ARG A 200 21.80 -1.72 -14.55
C ARG A 200 22.67 -2.81 -13.92
N PRO A 201 23.88 -2.43 -13.42
CA PRO A 201 24.75 -3.40 -12.75
C PRO A 201 24.04 -4.18 -11.65
N SER A 202 24.40 -5.45 -11.44
CA SER A 202 23.76 -6.33 -10.45
C SER A 202 23.83 -5.81 -9.01
N PHE A 203 24.82 -5.00 -8.69
CA PHE A 203 24.96 -4.34 -7.37
C PHE A 203 24.21 -3.02 -7.27
N ALA A 204 23.61 -2.51 -8.35
CA ALA A 204 22.78 -1.31 -8.32
C ALA A 204 21.50 -1.58 -7.50
N ILE A 205 21.20 -0.67 -6.58
CA ILE A 205 20.04 -0.79 -5.70
C ILE A 205 19.00 0.26 -6.05
N VAL A 206 17.74 -0.17 -6.08
CA VAL A 206 16.59 0.74 -6.13
C VAL A 206 16.23 1.12 -4.69
N SER A 207 16.39 2.40 -4.33
CA SER A 207 16.16 2.88 -2.98
C SER A 207 15.10 3.97 -2.93
N LYS A 208 14.23 3.89 -1.91
CA LYS A 208 13.21 4.91 -1.64
C LYS A 208 13.81 6.07 -0.87
N GLN A 209 13.53 7.28 -1.32
CA GLN A 209 13.91 8.53 -0.69
C GLN A 209 12.65 9.32 -0.33
N LEU A 210 12.52 9.72 0.91
CA LEU A 210 11.39 10.54 1.35
C LEU A 210 11.85 11.99 1.51
N GLU A 211 10.99 12.92 1.12
CA GLU A 211 11.26 14.35 1.32
C GLU A 211 11.52 14.66 2.79
N GLY A 212 12.70 15.19 3.09
CA GLY A 212 13.16 15.55 4.43
C GLY A 212 13.98 14.48 5.16
N THR A 213 14.08 13.26 4.60
CA THR A 213 14.90 12.16 5.17
C THR A 213 15.75 11.48 4.10
N GLU A 214 16.18 12.25 3.12
CA GLU A 214 16.98 11.74 2.02
C GLU A 214 18.37 11.27 2.48
N SER A 215 18.86 10.19 1.85
CA SER A 215 20.17 9.64 2.13
C SER A 215 21.30 10.59 1.69
N VAL A 216 22.48 10.44 2.27
CA VAL A 216 23.68 11.21 1.92
C VAL A 216 24.04 11.02 0.45
N LEU A 217 23.89 9.79 -0.07
CA LEU A 217 24.13 9.51 -1.49
C LEU A 217 23.19 10.28 -2.41
N PHE A 218 21.91 10.27 -2.12
CA PHE A 218 20.92 11.00 -2.93
C PHE A 218 21.22 12.50 -2.91
N LYS A 219 21.42 13.07 -1.74
CA LYS A 219 21.77 14.50 -1.58
C LYS A 219 23.04 14.89 -2.36
N SER A 220 24.01 13.98 -2.45
CA SER A 220 25.26 14.22 -3.18
C SER A 220 25.08 14.41 -4.70
N ARG A 221 23.93 14.00 -5.25
CA ARG A 221 23.59 14.15 -6.68
C ARG A 221 23.05 15.53 -7.03
N PHE A 222 22.77 16.36 -6.04
CA PHE A 222 22.14 17.66 -6.20
C PHE A 222 23.03 18.82 -5.68
N ILE A 223 22.81 19.99 -6.25
CA ILE A 223 23.30 21.27 -5.73
C ILE A 223 22.14 21.96 -5.00
N GLY A 224 22.43 22.66 -3.92
CA GLY A 224 21.43 23.40 -3.14
C GLY A 224 20.85 22.61 -1.97
N TRP A 225 21.42 21.44 -1.67
CA TRP A 225 21.22 20.79 -0.39
C TRP A 225 22.19 21.39 0.60
N THR A 226 21.76 22.44 1.27
CA THR A 226 22.55 23.06 2.34
C THR A 226 22.29 22.28 3.62
N ASP A 227 23.21 21.40 4.01
CA ASP A 227 23.35 20.99 5.39
C ASP A 227 23.96 22.17 6.16
N VAL A 228 23.18 23.22 6.34
CA VAL A 228 23.59 24.31 7.21
C VAL A 228 23.22 23.91 8.63
N ILE A 229 24.07 23.11 9.24
CA ILE A 229 24.30 23.29 10.67
C ILE A 229 25.27 24.49 10.74
N LYS A 230 24.72 25.69 10.78
CA LYS A 230 25.42 26.81 11.40
C LYS A 230 25.46 26.50 12.88
N VAL A 231 26.47 25.81 13.31
CA VAL A 231 26.83 25.75 14.73
C VAL A 231 27.41 27.12 15.04
N ASP A 232 26.57 28.00 15.54
CA ASP A 232 27.00 29.26 16.12
C ASP A 232 27.54 28.92 17.51
N TYR A 233 28.85 28.79 17.63
CA TYR A 233 29.56 28.49 18.89
C TYR A 233 29.52 29.65 19.90
N THR A 234 28.75 30.71 19.65
CA THR A 234 28.74 31.93 20.47
C THR A 234 27.43 32.13 21.26
N ARG A 235 26.49 31.17 21.27
CA ARG A 235 25.27 31.26 22.07
C ARG A 235 25.06 30.02 22.96
N GLU A 236 25.45 30.19 24.20
CA GLU A 236 24.89 29.45 25.34
C GLU A 236 23.43 29.88 25.55
N ASP A 237 22.48 29.29 24.80
CA ASP A 237 21.08 29.33 25.18
C ASP A 237 20.32 28.19 24.52
N GLU A 238 19.92 27.25 25.36
CA GLU A 238 19.20 26.01 25.06
C GLU A 238 17.75 26.20 24.55
N LYS A 239 17.37 27.34 23.99
CA LYS A 239 15.97 27.62 23.66
C LYS A 239 15.62 27.89 22.18
N VAL A 240 16.52 27.69 21.23
CA VAL A 240 16.26 28.08 19.83
C VAL A 240 16.18 26.92 18.84
N ILE A 241 16.26 25.66 19.26
CA ILE A 241 16.20 24.51 18.34
C ILE A 241 14.78 24.01 18.04
N ILE A 242 13.77 24.63 18.59
CA ILE A 242 12.36 24.17 18.42
C ILE A 242 11.54 25.10 17.50
N GLN A 243 12.14 25.98 16.71
CA GLN A 243 11.39 26.88 15.83
C GLN A 243 11.66 26.72 14.33
N GLN A 244 12.09 25.57 13.84
CA GLN A 244 12.02 25.27 12.42
C GLN A 244 11.31 23.95 12.20
N ASP A 245 10.11 24.07 11.67
CA ASP A 245 9.08 23.08 11.34
C ASP A 245 8.05 22.76 12.43
N ALA A 246 7.63 23.75 13.20
CA ALA A 246 6.26 23.79 13.67
C ALA A 246 5.30 24.21 12.53
N ARG A 247 5.43 23.62 11.35
CA ARG A 247 4.26 23.34 10.52
C ARG A 247 3.59 22.19 11.24
N GLU A 248 2.50 22.53 11.90
CA GLU A 248 1.60 21.65 12.60
C GLU A 248 1.61 20.27 11.95
N ASN A 249 2.30 19.30 12.56
CA ASN A 249 1.98 17.92 12.34
C ASN A 249 0.58 17.77 12.92
N LYS A 250 -0.41 18.04 12.09
CA LYS A 250 -1.81 17.91 12.47
C LYS A 250 -2.03 16.46 12.78
N ILE A 251 -2.07 16.13 14.06
CA ILE A 251 -2.42 14.82 14.56
C ILE A 251 -3.90 14.92 14.93
N ASP A 252 -4.71 14.08 14.33
CA ASP A 252 -6.14 14.02 14.63
C ASP A 252 -6.44 12.74 15.41
N LEU A 253 -6.61 12.89 16.71
CA LEU A 253 -6.98 11.83 17.64
C LEU A 253 -8.44 11.97 18.11
N SER A 254 -9.22 12.85 17.51
CA SER A 254 -10.57 13.18 17.97
C SER A 254 -11.48 11.95 18.10
N ALA A 255 -11.33 10.96 17.21
CA ALA A 255 -12.14 9.74 17.23
C ALA A 255 -12.01 8.93 18.53
N ILE A 256 -10.86 8.96 19.21
CA ILE A 256 -10.64 8.24 20.47
C ILE A 256 -11.50 8.82 21.59
N PHE A 257 -11.72 10.13 21.57
CA PHE A 257 -12.45 10.86 22.62
C PHE A 257 -13.95 10.97 22.36
N LEU A 258 -14.41 10.59 21.16
CA LEU A 258 -15.84 10.55 20.86
C LEU A 258 -16.46 9.29 21.47
N PRO A 259 -17.72 9.36 21.94
CA PRO A 259 -18.45 8.16 22.35
C PRO A 259 -18.61 7.22 21.14
N ARG A 260 -18.71 5.92 21.40
CA ARG A 260 -19.02 4.95 20.35
C ARG A 260 -20.31 5.36 19.65
N GLN A 261 -20.29 5.36 18.33
CA GLN A 261 -21.50 5.58 17.55
C GLN A 261 -22.41 4.36 17.66
N GLN A 262 -23.68 4.60 17.86
CA GLN A 262 -24.68 3.52 17.82
C GLN A 262 -24.91 3.09 16.37
N SER A 263 -25.31 1.84 16.18
CA SER A 263 -25.75 1.35 14.87
C SER A 263 -26.94 2.18 14.37
N MET A 264 -26.97 2.41 13.05
CA MET A 264 -28.08 3.14 12.42
C MET A 264 -29.38 2.36 12.62
N PRO A 265 -30.48 3.05 13.03
CA PRO A 265 -31.78 2.39 13.12
C PRO A 265 -32.24 1.82 11.78
N ASP A 266 -32.87 0.65 11.78
CA ASP A 266 -33.33 -0.02 10.57
C ASP A 266 -34.25 0.84 9.69
N ALA A 267 -35.10 1.66 10.30
CA ALA A 267 -35.99 2.58 9.57
C ALA A 267 -35.21 3.65 8.79
N GLU A 268 -34.15 4.21 9.37
CA GLU A 268 -33.28 5.18 8.72
C GLU A 268 -32.45 4.51 7.62
N ALA A 269 -31.94 3.32 7.89
CA ALA A 269 -31.18 2.53 6.92
C ALA A 269 -32.02 2.18 5.67
N LEU A 270 -33.29 1.77 5.86
CA LEU A 270 -34.22 1.50 4.77
C LEU A 270 -34.53 2.74 3.96
N GLN A 271 -34.78 3.88 4.62
CA GLN A 271 -35.05 5.13 3.92
C GLN A 271 -33.86 5.56 3.06
N LEU A 272 -32.65 5.50 3.58
CA LEU A 272 -31.44 5.86 2.82
C LEU A 272 -31.21 4.87 1.66
N MET A 273 -31.47 3.59 1.86
CA MET A 273 -31.32 2.57 0.81
C MET A 273 -32.32 2.81 -0.32
N GLU A 274 -33.56 3.16 -0.01
CA GLU A 274 -34.59 3.51 -1.02
C GLU A 274 -34.18 4.77 -1.77
N GLU A 275 -33.85 5.87 -1.07
CA GLU A 275 -33.46 7.15 -1.65
C GLU A 275 -32.25 7.00 -2.60
N TRP A 276 -31.19 6.35 -2.17
CA TRP A 276 -30.01 6.17 -3.01
C TRP A 276 -30.21 5.24 -4.21
N ASN A 277 -31.17 4.33 -4.15
CA ASN A 277 -31.51 3.47 -5.30
C ASN A 277 -32.56 4.09 -6.21
N GLU A 278 -33.42 5.00 -5.73
CA GLU A 278 -34.30 5.81 -6.56
C GLU A 278 -33.49 6.76 -7.45
N ASP A 279 -32.44 7.36 -6.89
CA ASP A 279 -31.56 8.26 -7.63
C ASP A 279 -30.65 7.52 -8.64
N LEU A 280 -30.46 6.21 -8.48
CA LEU A 280 -29.59 5.40 -9.33
C LEU A 280 -30.25 5.09 -10.67
N ASP A 281 -29.76 5.71 -11.74
CA ASP A 281 -30.23 5.46 -13.11
C ASP A 281 -29.57 4.22 -13.74
N VAL A 282 -28.24 4.15 -13.67
CA VAL A 282 -27.46 3.06 -14.29
C VAL A 282 -26.34 2.61 -13.36
N MET A 283 -26.16 1.29 -13.23
CA MET A 283 -25.01 0.67 -12.59
C MET A 283 -24.35 -0.33 -13.54
N GLN A 284 -23.09 -0.10 -13.88
CA GLN A 284 -22.29 -0.99 -14.73
C GLN A 284 -21.10 -1.52 -13.94
N GLY A 285 -20.94 -2.84 -13.91
CA GLY A 285 -19.85 -3.50 -13.23
C GLY A 285 -18.75 -3.97 -14.18
N PHE A 286 -17.52 -3.93 -13.69
CA PHE A 286 -16.34 -4.45 -14.39
C PHE A 286 -15.45 -5.18 -13.38
N VAL A 287 -14.78 -6.23 -13.82
CA VAL A 287 -13.82 -7.00 -13.04
C VAL A 287 -12.48 -7.07 -13.77
N LEU A 288 -11.39 -7.04 -13.02
CA LEU A 288 -10.06 -7.15 -13.59
C LEU A 288 -9.78 -8.60 -14.02
N ASP A 289 -9.60 -8.81 -15.32
CA ASP A 289 -9.14 -10.09 -15.88
C ASP A 289 -7.76 -9.93 -16.52
N GLY A 290 -6.75 -10.43 -15.83
CA GLY A 290 -5.35 -10.26 -16.22
C GLY A 290 -4.91 -8.79 -16.20
N LYS A 291 -4.84 -8.16 -17.37
CA LYS A 291 -4.43 -6.75 -17.53
C LYS A 291 -5.54 -5.85 -18.05
N LYS A 292 -6.77 -6.32 -18.08
CA LYS A 292 -7.92 -5.57 -18.63
C LYS A 292 -9.13 -5.72 -17.72
N PHE A 293 -9.90 -4.64 -17.61
CA PHE A 293 -11.24 -4.71 -17.04
C PHE A 293 -12.22 -5.22 -18.10
N VAL A 294 -12.97 -6.24 -17.73
CA VAL A 294 -14.04 -6.82 -18.55
C VAL A 294 -15.38 -6.57 -17.88
N SER A 295 -16.45 -6.51 -18.66
CA SER A 295 -17.79 -6.32 -18.12
C SER A 295 -18.16 -7.46 -17.16
N LEU A 296 -18.73 -7.10 -16.02
CA LEU A 296 -19.27 -8.02 -15.02
C LEU A 296 -20.77 -8.23 -15.31
N PRO A 297 -21.24 -9.48 -15.46
CA PRO A 297 -22.67 -9.77 -15.59
C PRO A 297 -23.46 -9.32 -14.36
N GLN A 298 -24.70 -8.88 -14.55
CA GLN A 298 -25.54 -8.41 -13.42
C GLN A 298 -25.83 -9.52 -12.39
N GLU A 299 -25.86 -10.78 -12.81
CA GLU A 299 -26.05 -11.93 -11.95
C GLU A 299 -24.90 -12.17 -10.97
N GLU A 300 -23.75 -11.56 -11.25
CA GLU A 300 -22.58 -11.61 -10.39
C GLU A 300 -22.45 -10.36 -9.48
N PHE A 301 -23.36 -9.38 -9.57
CA PHE A 301 -23.36 -8.22 -8.70
C PHE A 301 -23.58 -8.66 -7.24
N GLY A 302 -22.77 -8.09 -6.35
CA GLY A 302 -22.77 -8.48 -4.93
C GLY A 302 -21.81 -9.62 -4.59
N LYS A 303 -21.21 -10.31 -5.58
CA LYS A 303 -20.22 -11.36 -5.36
C LYS A 303 -18.82 -10.81 -5.57
N PHE A 304 -18.03 -10.76 -4.51
CA PHE A 304 -16.68 -10.23 -4.49
C PHE A 304 -15.68 -11.30 -4.08
N TYR A 305 -14.46 -11.23 -4.61
CA TYR A 305 -13.40 -12.18 -4.30
C TYR A 305 -12.18 -11.44 -3.76
N SER A 306 -11.55 -11.99 -2.71
CA SER A 306 -10.44 -11.37 -1.99
C SER A 306 -9.21 -11.07 -2.86
N LYS A 307 -9.02 -11.79 -3.96
CA LYS A 307 -7.90 -11.60 -4.91
C LYS A 307 -8.21 -10.71 -6.09
N ASP A 308 -9.45 -10.26 -6.23
CA ASP A 308 -9.91 -9.54 -7.40
C ASP A 308 -10.10 -8.04 -7.13
N CYS A 309 -10.17 -7.27 -8.24
CA CYS A 309 -10.52 -5.86 -8.23
C CYS A 309 -11.74 -5.62 -9.10
N TYR A 310 -12.66 -4.81 -8.61
CA TYR A 310 -13.92 -4.48 -9.27
C TYR A 310 -14.05 -2.98 -9.47
N VAL A 311 -14.75 -2.60 -10.53
CA VAL A 311 -15.10 -1.20 -10.82
C VAL A 311 -16.60 -1.14 -11.11
N PHE A 312 -17.30 -0.23 -10.44
CA PHE A 312 -18.72 0.03 -10.68
C PHE A 312 -18.89 1.49 -11.07
N LEU A 313 -19.42 1.72 -12.27
CA LEU A 313 -19.85 3.03 -12.73
C LEU A 313 -21.32 3.20 -12.39
N CYS A 314 -21.62 4.12 -11.47
CA CYS A 314 -22.97 4.46 -11.05
C CYS A 314 -23.31 5.86 -11.54
N ARG A 315 -24.45 5.98 -12.20
CA ARG A 315 -25.00 7.24 -12.66
C ARG A 315 -26.24 7.57 -11.85
N TYR A 316 -26.26 8.77 -11.27
CA TYR A 316 -27.33 9.23 -10.41
C TYR A 316 -28.00 10.46 -11.00
N TRP A 317 -29.32 10.53 -10.85
CA TRP A 317 -30.06 11.76 -11.07
C TRP A 317 -29.79 12.72 -9.91
N VAL A 318 -29.52 13.99 -10.24
CA VAL A 318 -29.37 15.06 -9.27
C VAL A 318 -30.58 15.95 -9.37
N PRO A 319 -31.32 16.22 -8.28
CA PRO A 319 -32.42 17.19 -8.32
C PRO A 319 -31.91 18.54 -8.77
N SER A 320 -32.50 19.11 -9.80
CA SER A 320 -32.21 20.48 -10.23
C SER A 320 -32.82 21.46 -9.24
N ASP A 321 -32.00 22.27 -8.56
CA ASP A 321 -32.46 23.39 -7.73
C ASP A 321 -32.93 24.62 -8.56
N ALA A 322 -33.10 24.46 -9.87
CA ALA A 322 -33.60 25.51 -10.71
C ALA A 322 -35.09 25.76 -10.42
N PRO A 323 -35.51 27.00 -10.08
CA PRO A 323 -36.93 27.30 -9.95
C PRO A 323 -37.61 27.08 -11.31
N ALA A 324 -38.74 26.39 -11.24
CA ALA A 324 -39.60 26.13 -12.41
C ALA A 324 -40.26 27.44 -12.91
N GLU A 325 -39.46 28.32 -13.49
CA GLU A 325 -39.95 29.48 -14.24
C GLU A 325 -39.12 29.60 -15.51
N GLU A 326 -39.86 29.48 -16.66
CA GLU A 326 -39.43 29.66 -18.05
C GLU A 326 -39.13 28.38 -18.83
N GLU A 327 -40.14 27.55 -19.00
CA GLU A 327 -40.31 26.68 -20.15
C GLU A 327 -40.74 27.52 -21.35
N GLU A 328 -39.80 28.06 -22.10
CA GLU A 328 -40.00 28.43 -23.52
C GLU A 328 -38.64 28.34 -24.21
N ASP A 329 -38.27 27.12 -24.64
CA ASP A 329 -37.52 26.83 -25.89
C ASP A 329 -37.25 25.31 -25.93
N GLU A 330 -38.15 24.59 -26.62
CA GLU A 330 -38.02 23.20 -27.00
C GLU A 330 -36.95 23.06 -28.08
N ASP A 331 -35.67 22.99 -27.80
CA ASP A 331 -34.64 22.43 -28.72
C ASP A 331 -33.18 22.58 -28.22
N GLU A 332 -32.94 22.88 -26.96
CA GLU A 332 -31.59 22.66 -26.42
C GLU A 332 -31.60 21.39 -25.54
N ASP A 333 -30.75 20.40 -25.91
CA ASP A 333 -30.46 19.22 -25.14
C ASP A 333 -30.35 19.61 -23.66
N GLN A 334 -31.40 19.36 -22.86
CA GLN A 334 -31.33 19.41 -21.42
C GLN A 334 -30.22 18.42 -21.03
N GLU A 335 -29.01 18.92 -20.85
CA GLU A 335 -27.97 18.17 -20.20
C GLU A 335 -28.48 17.87 -18.78
N ASP A 336 -29.15 16.73 -18.66
CA ASP A 336 -29.68 16.21 -17.43
C ASP A 336 -28.65 16.38 -16.32
N ASP A 337 -29.09 16.87 -15.16
CA ASP A 337 -28.27 16.97 -13.96
C ASP A 337 -27.91 15.56 -13.48
N ILE A 338 -26.88 15.01 -14.07
CA ILE A 338 -26.39 13.66 -13.78
C ILE A 338 -25.04 13.75 -13.08
N GLN A 339 -24.90 13.06 -11.98
CA GLN A 339 -23.63 12.78 -11.30
C GLN A 339 -23.20 11.35 -11.61
N CYS A 340 -21.93 11.18 -11.99
CA CYS A 340 -21.33 9.88 -12.20
C CYS A 340 -20.34 9.59 -11.08
N VAL A 341 -20.53 8.48 -10.36
CA VAL A 341 -19.60 7.99 -9.33
C VAL A 341 -19.02 6.66 -9.78
N VAL A 342 -17.72 6.56 -9.78
CA VAL A 342 -17.01 5.31 -10.02
C VAL A 342 -16.48 4.78 -8.69
N TYR A 343 -16.97 3.64 -8.31
CA TYR A 343 -16.48 2.90 -7.15
C TYR A 343 -15.44 1.88 -7.59
N PHE A 344 -14.24 2.00 -7.07
CA PHE A 344 -13.19 1.00 -7.25
C PHE A 344 -13.04 0.21 -5.96
N TRP A 345 -13.33 -1.09 -6.02
CA TRP A 345 -13.17 -2.00 -4.89
C TRP A 345 -11.97 -2.94 -5.09
N GLN A 346 -11.18 -3.12 -4.04
CA GLN A 346 -9.99 -3.96 -4.03
C GLN A 346 -10.06 -4.98 -2.90
N GLY A 347 -9.96 -6.26 -3.24
CA GLY A 347 -9.85 -7.34 -2.26
C GLY A 347 -8.54 -7.28 -1.46
N HIS A 348 -8.52 -7.89 -0.27
CA HIS A 348 -7.35 -7.91 0.63
C HIS A 348 -6.10 -8.50 -0.02
N GLU A 349 -6.25 -9.59 -0.76
CA GLU A 349 -5.17 -10.29 -1.43
C GLU A 349 -4.89 -9.76 -2.85
N ALA A 350 -5.69 -8.80 -3.31
CA ALA A 350 -5.51 -8.21 -4.63
C ALA A 350 -4.32 -7.24 -4.65
N THR A 351 -3.56 -7.27 -5.74
CA THR A 351 -2.40 -6.39 -5.91
C THR A 351 -2.81 -4.98 -6.31
N ASN A 352 -1.97 -4.00 -6.01
CA ASN A 352 -2.18 -2.61 -6.44
C ASN A 352 -2.19 -2.41 -7.97
N MET A 353 -1.85 -3.45 -8.74
CA MET A 353 -1.91 -3.41 -10.20
C MET A 353 -3.33 -3.18 -10.72
N GLY A 354 -4.35 -3.64 -9.99
CA GLY A 354 -5.75 -3.40 -10.34
C GLY A 354 -6.08 -1.91 -10.39
N TRP A 355 -5.70 -1.18 -9.35
CA TRP A 355 -5.90 0.27 -9.31
C TRP A 355 -5.13 1.00 -10.41
N LEU A 356 -3.88 0.60 -10.66
CA LEU A 356 -3.09 1.18 -11.74
C LEU A 356 -3.74 0.96 -13.10
N THR A 357 -4.16 -0.29 -13.37
CA THR A 357 -4.86 -0.63 -14.61
C THR A 357 -6.14 0.19 -14.77
N PHE A 358 -6.94 0.34 -13.70
CA PHE A 358 -8.15 1.17 -13.70
C PHE A 358 -7.83 2.61 -14.09
N THR A 359 -6.90 3.24 -13.38
CA THR A 359 -6.54 4.65 -13.56
C THR A 359 -6.06 4.94 -14.99
N PHE A 360 -5.33 3.99 -15.58
CA PHE A 360 -4.76 4.17 -16.93
C PHE A 360 -5.69 3.80 -18.07
N THR A 361 -6.71 3.02 -17.80
CA THR A 361 -7.61 2.52 -18.86
C THR A 361 -9.03 3.05 -18.72
N LEU A 362 -9.78 2.59 -17.71
CA LEU A 362 -11.20 2.89 -17.57
C LEU A 362 -11.45 4.30 -17.07
N GLN A 363 -10.72 4.78 -16.07
CA GLN A 363 -10.95 6.11 -15.51
C GLN A 363 -10.91 7.18 -16.59
N LYS A 364 -9.95 7.12 -17.50
CA LYS A 364 -9.83 8.08 -18.59
C LYS A 364 -10.94 8.01 -19.63
N LYS A 365 -11.43 6.80 -19.88
CA LYS A 365 -12.60 6.64 -20.73
C LYS A 365 -13.81 7.28 -20.09
N PHE A 366 -14.00 7.10 -18.78
CA PHE A 366 -15.10 7.70 -18.04
C PHE A 366 -14.96 9.22 -17.92
N GLU A 367 -13.74 9.74 -17.68
CA GLU A 367 -13.48 11.18 -17.67
C GLU A 367 -13.77 11.84 -19.01
N ALA A 368 -13.50 11.14 -20.11
CA ALA A 368 -13.83 11.61 -21.47
C ALA A 368 -15.34 11.57 -21.77
N LEU A 369 -16.06 10.60 -21.19
CA LEU A 369 -17.51 10.46 -21.37
C LEU A 369 -18.30 11.42 -20.46
N PHE A 370 -17.77 11.74 -19.26
CA PHE A 370 -18.45 12.55 -18.24
C PHE A 370 -17.54 13.68 -17.76
N PRO A 371 -17.16 14.63 -18.62
CA PRO A 371 -16.21 15.68 -18.26
C PRO A 371 -16.76 16.56 -17.13
N GLY A 372 -16.00 16.64 -16.03
CA GLY A 372 -16.35 17.47 -14.86
C GLY A 372 -17.47 16.92 -13.96
N LYS A 373 -18.11 15.80 -14.33
CA LYS A 373 -19.20 15.17 -13.58
C LYS A 373 -18.80 13.84 -12.92
N LEU A 374 -17.54 13.41 -13.04
CA LEU A 374 -17.05 12.12 -12.56
C LEU A 374 -16.40 12.25 -11.19
N GLU A 375 -16.90 11.51 -10.21
CA GLU A 375 -16.27 11.27 -8.92
C GLU A 375 -15.70 9.85 -8.88
N VAL A 376 -14.49 9.67 -8.32
CA VAL A 376 -13.86 8.35 -8.16
C VAL A 376 -13.66 8.06 -6.68
N VAL A 377 -14.30 6.99 -6.20
CA VAL A 377 -14.21 6.51 -4.83
C VAL A 377 -13.45 5.20 -4.79
N LYS A 378 -12.27 5.21 -4.16
CA LYS A 378 -11.47 4.01 -3.95
C LYS A 378 -11.82 3.37 -2.62
N MET A 379 -12.11 2.08 -2.64
CA MET A 379 -12.43 1.28 -1.46
C MET A 379 -11.57 0.01 -1.42
N LYS A 380 -11.30 -0.45 -0.21
CA LYS A 380 -10.76 -1.78 0.04
C LYS A 380 -11.84 -2.66 0.64
N GLN A 381 -11.64 -3.96 0.56
CA GLN A 381 -12.46 -4.96 1.27
C GLN A 381 -12.62 -4.54 2.74
N GLN A 382 -13.83 -4.61 3.27
CA GLN A 382 -14.27 -4.19 4.61
C GLN A 382 -14.23 -2.67 4.88
N GLN A 383 -13.93 -1.84 3.89
CA GLN A 383 -13.92 -0.38 3.99
C GLN A 383 -14.89 0.27 2.98
N GLU A 384 -15.97 -0.42 2.70
CA GLU A 384 -16.94 0.01 1.71
C GLU A 384 -17.78 1.20 2.19
N ASN A 385 -18.12 2.04 1.25
CA ASN A 385 -19.02 3.18 1.44
C ASN A 385 -20.47 2.70 1.57
N LEU A 386 -21.25 3.28 2.48
CA LEU A 386 -22.65 2.88 2.73
C LEU A 386 -23.53 3.02 1.49
N LYS A 387 -23.35 4.08 0.70
CA LYS A 387 -24.09 4.28 -0.55
C LYS A 387 -23.79 3.17 -1.56
N PHE A 388 -22.53 2.74 -1.66
CA PHE A 388 -22.15 1.61 -2.50
C PHE A 388 -22.79 0.30 -2.03
N LEU A 389 -22.72 0.02 -0.73
CA LEU A 389 -23.35 -1.19 -0.14
C LEU A 389 -24.86 -1.24 -0.37
N SER A 390 -25.55 -0.10 -0.33
CA SER A 390 -26.99 -0.01 -0.52
C SER A 390 -27.48 -0.57 -1.86
N HIS A 391 -26.64 -0.49 -2.91
CA HIS A 391 -26.99 -0.96 -4.25
C HIS A 391 -27.06 -2.50 -4.37
N PHE A 392 -26.54 -3.22 -3.40
CA PHE A 392 -26.58 -4.68 -3.38
C PHE A 392 -27.73 -5.25 -2.53
N HIS A 393 -28.56 -4.39 -1.94
CA HIS A 393 -29.76 -4.80 -1.15
C HIS A 393 -29.44 -5.88 -0.13
N GLN A 394 -28.41 -5.67 0.69
CA GLN A 394 -27.89 -6.57 1.72
C GLN A 394 -27.22 -7.86 1.19
N LYS A 395 -27.16 -8.08 -0.11
CA LYS A 395 -26.50 -9.23 -0.73
C LYS A 395 -25.05 -8.89 -1.11
N PHE A 396 -24.24 -8.58 -0.10
CA PHE A 396 -22.82 -8.30 -0.28
C PHE A 396 -22.00 -9.48 0.25
N ILE A 397 -21.43 -10.27 -0.67
CA ILE A 397 -20.81 -11.56 -0.38
C ILE A 397 -19.33 -11.49 -0.73
N ILE A 398 -18.48 -11.81 0.23
CA ILE A 398 -17.03 -11.83 0.06
C ILE A 398 -16.54 -13.27 0.18
N THR A 399 -15.95 -13.78 -0.89
CA THR A 399 -15.40 -15.13 -1.00
C THR A 399 -13.87 -15.05 -1.10
N ASN A 400 -13.18 -15.97 -0.43
CA ASN A 400 -11.72 -16.07 -0.53
C ASN A 400 -11.29 -16.61 -1.90
N GLY A 401 -10.16 -16.11 -2.42
CA GLY A 401 -9.69 -16.53 -3.73
C GLY A 401 -10.06 -15.57 -4.86
N SER A 402 -10.21 -16.09 -6.07
CA SER A 402 -10.51 -15.30 -7.26
C SER A 402 -11.70 -15.85 -8.06
N ARG A 403 -12.32 -15.01 -8.86
CA ARG A 403 -13.36 -15.41 -9.82
C ARG A 403 -12.85 -16.51 -10.78
N LYS A 404 -11.55 -16.51 -11.08
CA LYS A 404 -10.93 -17.56 -11.91
C LYS A 404 -10.87 -18.91 -11.22
N ASP A 405 -10.73 -18.94 -9.91
CA ASP A 405 -10.71 -20.19 -9.15
C ASP A 405 -12.04 -20.91 -9.30
N VAL A 406 -13.15 -20.18 -9.22
CA VAL A 406 -14.50 -20.74 -9.45
C VAL A 406 -14.65 -21.29 -10.87
N ALA A 407 -14.14 -20.59 -11.88
CA ALA A 407 -14.16 -21.09 -13.25
C ALA A 407 -13.28 -22.34 -13.44
N ASN A 408 -12.16 -22.44 -12.72
CA ASN A 408 -11.29 -23.61 -12.72
C ASN A 408 -11.94 -24.81 -12.04
N ILE A 409 -12.65 -24.60 -10.93
CA ILE A 409 -13.42 -25.63 -10.23
C ILE A 409 -14.51 -26.17 -11.17
N ARG A 410 -15.32 -25.31 -11.77
CA ARG A 410 -16.38 -25.68 -12.73
C ARG A 410 -15.85 -26.43 -13.95
N SER A 411 -14.63 -26.15 -14.39
CA SER A 411 -13.98 -26.84 -15.50
C SER A 411 -13.22 -28.10 -15.10
N GLY A 412 -13.25 -28.49 -13.83
CA GLY A 412 -12.55 -29.67 -13.30
C GLY A 412 -11.02 -29.54 -13.25
N LYS A 413 -10.48 -28.32 -13.35
CA LYS A 413 -9.04 -28.05 -13.27
C LYS A 413 -8.55 -27.87 -11.84
N GLN A 414 -9.45 -27.63 -10.91
CA GLN A 414 -9.17 -27.43 -9.49
C GLN A 414 -10.22 -28.16 -8.65
N GLU A 415 -9.79 -28.72 -7.54
CA GLU A 415 -10.70 -29.32 -6.55
C GLU A 415 -11.62 -28.28 -5.92
N ASP A 416 -12.87 -28.67 -5.74
CA ASP A 416 -13.82 -27.87 -4.98
C ASP A 416 -13.60 -28.12 -3.48
N LEU A 417 -13.48 -27.04 -2.71
CA LEU A 417 -13.18 -27.09 -1.29
C LEU A 417 -14.42 -26.73 -0.46
N THR A 418 -14.40 -27.17 0.79
CA THR A 418 -15.37 -26.73 1.79
C THR A 418 -15.25 -25.22 1.99
N GLN A 419 -16.39 -24.52 1.99
CA GLN A 419 -16.47 -23.08 2.23
C GLN A 419 -17.41 -22.81 3.39
N PHE A 420 -17.01 -21.90 4.27
CA PHE A 420 -17.78 -21.54 5.45
C PHE A 420 -17.94 -20.02 5.50
N TYR A 421 -19.18 -19.56 5.62
CA TYR A 421 -19.51 -18.13 5.61
C TYR A 421 -20.26 -17.74 6.88
N GLN A 422 -19.98 -16.54 7.37
CA GLN A 422 -20.75 -15.90 8.43
C GLN A 422 -21.53 -14.72 7.86
N ILE A 423 -22.78 -14.61 8.24
CA ILE A 423 -23.59 -13.42 7.95
C ILE A 423 -23.44 -12.44 9.10
N ARG A 424 -23.22 -11.18 8.75
CA ARG A 424 -22.93 -10.09 9.67
C ARG A 424 -23.83 -8.91 9.38
N SER A 425 -24.75 -8.59 10.30
CA SER A 425 -25.66 -7.44 10.20
C SER A 425 -25.65 -6.55 11.44
N ASN A 426 -24.78 -6.82 12.41
CA ASN A 426 -24.78 -6.14 13.71
C ASN A 426 -24.48 -4.63 13.62
N GLY A 427 -23.86 -4.19 12.53
CA GLY A 427 -23.64 -2.78 12.23
C GLY A 427 -24.84 -2.05 11.61
N GLY A 428 -25.95 -2.77 11.38
CA GLY A 428 -27.16 -2.29 10.73
C GLY A 428 -27.36 -2.85 9.32
N MET A 429 -28.56 -2.67 8.77
CA MET A 429 -28.96 -3.24 7.47
C MET A 429 -28.05 -2.85 6.32
N LEU A 430 -27.59 -1.58 6.27
CA LEU A 430 -26.72 -1.08 5.18
C LEU A 430 -25.33 -1.71 5.20
N THR A 431 -24.88 -2.25 6.33
CA THR A 431 -23.56 -2.84 6.50
C THR A 431 -23.57 -4.36 6.49
N THR A 432 -24.72 -4.97 6.20
CA THR A 432 -24.84 -6.44 6.12
C THR A 432 -23.90 -7.02 5.08
N ARG A 433 -23.13 -8.02 5.50
CA ARG A 433 -22.16 -8.75 4.66
C ARG A 433 -22.25 -10.25 4.93
N CYS A 434 -21.91 -11.04 3.93
CA CYS A 434 -21.67 -12.47 4.05
C CYS A 434 -20.19 -12.70 3.75
N VAL A 435 -19.40 -13.07 4.74
CA VAL A 435 -17.96 -13.18 4.63
C VAL A 435 -17.51 -14.62 4.78
N GLU A 436 -16.69 -15.12 3.85
CA GLU A 436 -16.06 -16.43 3.97
C GLU A 436 -15.00 -16.40 5.08
N ILE A 437 -15.13 -17.34 6.01
CA ILE A 437 -14.24 -17.52 7.16
C ILE A 437 -13.66 -18.94 7.14
N GLU A 438 -12.67 -19.21 7.99
CA GLU A 438 -12.09 -20.54 8.11
C GLU A 438 -13.12 -21.54 8.65
N PRO A 439 -13.26 -22.72 8.02
CA PRO A 439 -14.12 -23.78 8.53
C PRO A 439 -13.64 -24.26 9.91
N ASN A 440 -14.33 -23.83 10.96
CA ASN A 440 -13.99 -24.16 12.34
C ASN A 440 -15.27 -24.19 13.19
N PRO A 441 -15.59 -25.33 13.84
CA PRO A 441 -16.82 -25.45 14.63
C PRO A 441 -16.87 -24.48 15.83
N LYS A 442 -15.72 -24.03 16.33
CA LYS A 442 -15.64 -23.06 17.44
C LYS A 442 -16.12 -21.66 17.08
N LEU A 443 -16.27 -21.38 15.78
CA LEU A 443 -16.78 -20.09 15.30
C LEU A 443 -18.31 -20.04 15.24
N LEU A 444 -19.00 -21.19 15.43
CA LEU A 444 -20.44 -21.21 15.53
C LEU A 444 -20.87 -20.44 16.78
N ASN A 445 -21.69 -19.42 16.58
CA ASN A 445 -22.20 -18.57 17.63
C ASN A 445 -23.71 -18.44 17.52
N SER A 446 -24.40 -18.57 18.64
CA SER A 446 -25.86 -18.60 18.71
C SER A 446 -26.55 -17.32 18.23
N GLU A 447 -25.81 -16.19 18.13
CA GLU A 447 -26.36 -14.91 17.67
C GLU A 447 -26.31 -14.73 16.14
N PHE A 448 -25.63 -15.61 15.40
CA PHE A 448 -25.42 -15.45 13.98
C PHE A 448 -26.01 -16.54 13.12
N CYS A 449 -26.05 -16.30 11.82
CA CYS A 449 -26.34 -17.29 10.80
C CYS A 449 -25.07 -17.61 10.00
N PHE A 450 -24.92 -18.89 9.63
CA PHE A 450 -23.75 -19.37 8.88
C PHE A 450 -24.18 -20.20 7.67
N ILE A 451 -23.34 -20.20 6.64
CA ILE A 451 -23.51 -21.05 5.45
C ILE A 451 -22.29 -21.97 5.34
N LEU A 452 -22.50 -23.28 5.28
CA LEU A 452 -21.46 -24.27 5.10
C LEU A 452 -21.70 -25.05 3.81
N LYS A 453 -20.78 -24.92 2.85
CA LYS A 453 -20.75 -25.71 1.63
C LYS A 453 -19.78 -26.87 1.80
N VAL A 454 -20.27 -28.08 1.62
CA VAL A 454 -19.49 -29.33 1.64
C VAL A 454 -19.57 -29.97 0.25
N PRO A 455 -18.55 -29.91 -0.58
CA PRO A 455 -18.56 -30.50 -1.91
C PRO A 455 -18.40 -32.02 -1.83
N PHE A 456 -19.11 -32.73 -2.70
CA PHE A 456 -18.89 -34.15 -2.92
C PHE A 456 -18.12 -34.28 -4.24
N ASN A 457 -16.91 -34.78 -4.21
CA ASN A 457 -16.10 -34.96 -5.40
C ASN A 457 -16.58 -36.18 -6.25
N ASN A 458 -17.91 -36.30 -6.44
CA ASN A 458 -18.56 -37.39 -7.15
C ASN A 458 -19.24 -36.86 -8.43
N ALA A 459 -19.29 -37.71 -9.47
CA ALA A 459 -19.90 -37.36 -10.74
C ALA A 459 -21.43 -37.11 -10.69
N ASP A 460 -22.08 -37.60 -9.66
CA ASP A 460 -23.56 -37.59 -9.57
C ASP A 460 -24.15 -36.49 -8.69
N SER A 461 -23.34 -35.79 -7.89
CA SER A 461 -23.79 -34.72 -6.98
C SER A 461 -22.69 -33.74 -6.69
N SER A 462 -22.96 -32.44 -6.82
CA SER A 462 -21.99 -31.36 -6.54
C SER A 462 -21.66 -31.25 -5.05
N GLY A 463 -22.62 -31.57 -4.16
CA GLY A 463 -22.43 -31.51 -2.72
C GLY A 463 -23.70 -31.07 -1.97
N ILE A 464 -23.49 -30.65 -0.73
CA ILE A 464 -24.55 -30.17 0.15
C ILE A 464 -24.17 -28.79 0.72
N VAL A 465 -25.16 -27.93 0.83
CA VAL A 465 -25.04 -26.62 1.49
C VAL A 465 -25.97 -26.61 2.70
N TYR A 466 -25.37 -26.30 3.84
CA TYR A 466 -26.10 -26.11 5.09
C TYR A 466 -26.27 -24.64 5.39
N GLY A 467 -27.49 -24.18 5.63
CA GLY A 467 -27.77 -22.91 6.28
C GLY A 467 -28.00 -23.16 7.76
N TRP A 468 -27.10 -22.69 8.62
CA TRP A 468 -27.21 -22.87 10.06
C TRP A 468 -27.69 -21.59 10.73
N ILE A 469 -28.73 -21.72 11.60
CA ILE A 469 -29.36 -20.60 12.29
C ILE A 469 -29.09 -20.74 13.78
N GLY A 470 -28.40 -19.77 14.35
CA GLY A 470 -28.19 -19.70 15.79
C GLY A 470 -29.50 -19.48 16.55
N ARG A 471 -29.57 -19.97 17.76
CA ARG A 471 -30.80 -19.99 18.59
C ARG A 471 -31.36 -18.59 18.86
N ILE A 472 -30.52 -17.57 18.93
CA ILE A 472 -30.90 -16.19 19.19
C ILE A 472 -30.59 -15.28 18.00
N ALA A 473 -30.29 -15.86 16.84
CA ALA A 473 -30.01 -15.11 15.63
C ALA A 473 -31.21 -14.27 15.15
N ASN A 474 -30.94 -13.18 14.48
CA ASN A 474 -31.94 -12.30 13.92
C ASN A 474 -32.73 -13.00 12.80
N ILE A 475 -34.05 -12.95 12.85
CA ILE A 475 -34.93 -13.58 11.85
C ILE A 475 -34.71 -13.01 10.43
N ASN A 476 -34.29 -11.75 10.30
CA ASN A 476 -34.00 -11.15 9.00
C ASN A 476 -32.71 -11.73 8.43
N GLU A 477 -31.70 -12.03 9.26
CA GLU A 477 -30.47 -12.71 8.82
C GLU A 477 -30.78 -14.12 8.28
N ALA A 478 -31.65 -14.86 8.97
CA ALA A 478 -32.07 -16.19 8.52
C ALA A 478 -32.73 -16.16 7.13
N ARG A 479 -33.56 -15.16 6.85
CA ARG A 479 -34.17 -14.97 5.51
C ARG A 479 -33.13 -14.58 4.46
N LEU A 480 -32.25 -13.67 4.79
CA LEU A 480 -31.16 -13.26 3.90
C LEU A 480 -30.22 -14.41 3.57
N MET A 481 -29.99 -15.31 4.55
CA MET A 481 -29.16 -16.52 4.38
C MET A 481 -29.70 -17.41 3.26
N GLU A 482 -31.01 -17.68 3.22
CA GLU A 482 -31.62 -18.49 2.17
C GLU A 482 -31.44 -17.86 0.78
N ASP A 483 -31.64 -16.55 0.68
CA ASP A 483 -31.40 -15.78 -0.57
C ASP A 483 -29.93 -15.81 -0.99
N MET A 484 -29.01 -15.71 -0.04
CA MET A 484 -27.57 -15.76 -0.30
C MET A 484 -27.11 -17.14 -0.75
N ILE A 485 -27.65 -18.21 -0.16
CA ILE A 485 -27.40 -19.60 -0.60
C ILE A 485 -27.79 -19.77 -2.06
N SER A 486 -28.99 -19.33 -2.42
CA SER A 486 -29.47 -19.38 -3.81
C SER A 486 -28.59 -18.58 -4.76
N THR A 487 -28.13 -17.39 -4.32
CA THR A 487 -27.26 -16.52 -5.10
C THR A 487 -25.86 -17.11 -5.30
N LEU A 488 -25.28 -17.74 -4.26
CA LEU A 488 -23.93 -18.32 -4.30
C LEU A 488 -23.85 -19.60 -5.10
N PHE A 489 -24.79 -20.53 -4.84
CA PHE A 489 -24.65 -21.92 -5.26
C PHE A 489 -25.71 -22.37 -6.29
N GLY A 490 -26.79 -21.59 -6.47
CA GLY A 490 -27.86 -21.95 -7.39
C GLY A 490 -28.51 -23.29 -7.06
N ASP A 491 -28.94 -24.00 -8.10
CA ASP A 491 -29.61 -25.31 -7.95
C ASP A 491 -28.65 -26.50 -8.03
N GLU A 492 -27.34 -26.26 -8.05
CA GLU A 492 -26.32 -27.29 -8.24
C GLU A 492 -26.09 -28.12 -6.96
N TYR A 493 -26.42 -27.56 -5.79
CA TYR A 493 -26.21 -28.18 -4.47
C TYR A 493 -27.52 -28.50 -3.80
N SER A 494 -27.53 -29.61 -3.03
CA SER A 494 -28.62 -29.90 -2.12
C SER A 494 -28.57 -28.95 -0.92
N VAL A 495 -29.67 -28.28 -0.60
CA VAL A 495 -29.72 -27.28 0.49
C VAL A 495 -30.48 -27.85 1.69
N GLN A 496 -29.89 -27.69 2.89
CA GLN A 496 -30.53 -28.01 4.17
C GLN A 496 -30.43 -26.84 5.13
N ILE A 497 -31.55 -26.39 5.65
CA ILE A 497 -31.60 -25.36 6.69
C ILE A 497 -31.67 -26.05 8.03
N LEU A 498 -30.79 -25.70 8.94
CA LEU A 498 -30.60 -26.29 10.26
C LEU A 498 -30.75 -25.22 11.34
N ASN A 499 -31.44 -25.58 12.43
CA ASN A 499 -31.37 -24.80 13.65
C ASN A 499 -30.22 -25.29 14.54
N GLU A 500 -29.73 -24.44 15.41
CA GLU A 500 -28.77 -24.82 16.44
C GLU A 500 -29.26 -26.02 17.23
N GLY A 501 -28.42 -27.06 17.34
CA GLY A 501 -28.73 -28.32 18.03
C GLY A 501 -29.39 -29.38 17.16
N GLU A 502 -29.70 -29.08 15.88
CA GLU A 502 -30.33 -30.03 14.93
C GLU A 502 -29.34 -30.53 13.88
N GLU A 503 -28.04 -30.31 14.07
CA GLU A 503 -26.99 -30.62 13.09
C GLU A 503 -26.87 -32.14 12.88
N PRO A 504 -26.82 -32.59 11.60
CA PRO A 504 -26.62 -34.00 11.28
C PRO A 504 -25.19 -34.45 11.64
N GLU A 505 -25.09 -35.67 12.20
CA GLU A 505 -23.81 -36.25 12.65
C GLU A 505 -22.78 -36.48 11.51
N ASN A 506 -23.14 -36.26 10.25
CA ASN A 506 -22.34 -36.64 9.11
C ASN A 506 -21.52 -35.46 8.54
N PHE A 507 -21.92 -34.98 7.37
CA PHE A 507 -21.14 -34.05 6.57
C PHE A 507 -20.99 -32.67 7.19
N PHE A 508 -21.92 -32.21 8.03
CA PHE A 508 -21.84 -30.89 8.66
C PHE A 508 -20.56 -30.77 9.52
N TRP A 509 -20.39 -31.69 10.45
CA TRP A 509 -19.25 -31.68 11.36
C TRP A 509 -17.94 -32.04 10.67
N VAL A 510 -17.97 -32.91 9.68
CA VAL A 510 -16.79 -33.22 8.87
C VAL A 510 -16.34 -31.99 8.07
N GLY A 511 -17.28 -31.25 7.49
CA GLY A 511 -17.00 -30.03 6.77
C GLY A 511 -16.36 -28.93 7.65
N LEU A 512 -16.77 -28.85 8.93
CA LEU A 512 -16.17 -27.91 9.89
C LEU A 512 -14.87 -28.41 10.54
N GLY A 513 -14.43 -29.64 10.23
CA GLY A 513 -13.18 -30.19 10.77
C GLY A 513 -13.32 -30.82 12.16
N GLY A 514 -14.55 -31.05 12.64
CA GLY A 514 -14.86 -31.70 13.91
C GLY A 514 -16.17 -31.19 14.53
N LYS A 515 -16.56 -31.78 15.66
CA LYS A 515 -17.76 -31.39 16.43
C LYS A 515 -17.33 -30.53 17.63
N CYS A 516 -18.07 -29.46 17.89
CA CYS A 516 -17.95 -28.70 19.14
C CYS A 516 -18.94 -29.26 20.16
N GLU A 517 -18.63 -29.20 21.46
CA GLU A 517 -19.51 -29.64 22.55
C GLU A 517 -20.48 -28.54 22.98
N THR A 518 -20.07 -27.27 22.78
CA THR A 518 -20.84 -26.08 23.17
C THR A 518 -20.68 -25.00 22.11
N TYR A 519 -21.74 -24.22 21.90
CA TYR A 519 -21.71 -23.04 21.04
C TYR A 519 -21.32 -21.80 21.83
N GLU A 520 -20.70 -20.84 21.17
CA GLU A 520 -20.49 -19.51 21.74
C GLU A 520 -21.83 -18.77 21.78
N GLU A 521 -22.22 -18.26 22.94
CA GLU A 521 -23.49 -17.52 23.12
C GLU A 521 -23.26 -16.02 23.30
N ASP A 522 -21.97 -15.58 23.47
CA ASP A 522 -21.62 -14.22 23.77
C ASP A 522 -21.18 -13.48 22.50
N ALA A 523 -21.98 -12.51 22.10
CA ALA A 523 -21.64 -11.53 21.09
C ALA A 523 -21.60 -10.09 21.65
N ASP A 524 -21.67 -9.93 22.96
CA ASP A 524 -21.65 -8.62 23.63
C ASP A 524 -20.38 -7.81 23.30
N TYR A 525 -19.28 -8.50 22.95
CA TYR A 525 -18.05 -7.84 22.50
C TYR A 525 -18.29 -6.91 21.31
N LEU A 526 -19.25 -7.19 20.43
CA LEU A 526 -19.60 -6.33 19.31
C LEU A 526 -20.19 -4.98 19.76
N HIS A 527 -20.72 -4.90 20.99
CA HIS A 527 -21.29 -3.69 21.55
C HIS A 527 -20.30 -2.88 22.41
N HIS A 528 -19.25 -3.51 22.93
CA HIS A 528 -18.32 -2.91 23.88
C HIS A 528 -16.94 -2.65 23.28
N VAL A 529 -16.48 -3.53 22.41
CA VAL A 529 -15.14 -3.43 21.81
C VAL A 529 -15.16 -2.38 20.70
N ARG A 530 -14.09 -1.58 20.62
CA ARG A 530 -13.91 -0.54 19.61
C ARG A 530 -12.67 -0.86 18.77
N LEU A 531 -12.78 -0.71 17.46
CA LEU A 531 -11.67 -0.85 16.54
C LEU A 531 -11.35 0.48 15.90
N PHE A 532 -10.09 0.92 16.01
CA PHE A 532 -9.60 2.15 15.41
C PHE A 532 -8.55 1.85 14.36
N ARG A 533 -8.60 2.58 13.27
CA ARG A 533 -7.57 2.61 12.24
C ARG A 533 -6.71 3.85 12.41
N CYS A 534 -5.40 3.66 12.53
CA CYS A 534 -4.42 4.73 12.60
C CYS A 534 -3.68 4.81 11.28
N SER A 535 -3.80 5.91 10.57
CA SER A 535 -3.23 6.07 9.25
C SER A 535 -2.76 7.50 8.97
N ASN A 536 -1.72 7.64 8.17
CA ASN A 536 -1.26 8.92 7.66
C ASN A 536 -1.69 9.18 6.20
N GLU A 537 -2.65 8.44 5.69
CA GLU A 537 -3.14 8.50 4.32
C GLU A 537 -3.59 9.90 3.89
N LYS A 538 -4.15 10.67 4.81
CA LYS A 538 -4.61 12.07 4.59
C LYS A 538 -3.48 13.09 4.57
N GLY A 539 -2.20 12.65 4.67
CA GLY A 539 -1.04 13.53 4.76
C GLY A 539 -0.73 14.02 6.19
N PHE A 540 -1.50 13.59 7.17
CA PHE A 540 -1.28 13.77 8.60
C PHE A 540 -1.77 12.50 9.34
N PHE A 541 -1.23 12.25 10.52
CA PHE A 541 -1.65 11.10 11.32
C PHE A 541 -3.07 11.32 11.84
N SER A 542 -3.96 10.41 11.51
CA SER A 542 -5.35 10.44 11.96
C SER A 542 -5.79 9.08 12.45
N VAL A 543 -6.62 9.11 13.48
CA VAL A 543 -7.30 7.94 14.02
C VAL A 543 -8.77 8.01 13.62
N SER A 544 -9.28 6.92 13.06
CA SER A 544 -10.69 6.79 12.70
C SER A 544 -11.27 5.52 13.30
N GLU A 545 -12.47 5.59 13.85
CA GLU A 545 -13.14 4.42 14.40
C GLU A 545 -13.87 3.64 13.30
N LYS A 546 -13.77 2.32 13.34
CA LYS A 546 -14.66 1.43 12.60
C LYS A 546 -15.94 1.28 13.43
N CYS A 547 -16.94 2.09 13.11
CA CYS A 547 -18.18 2.18 13.89
C CYS A 547 -19.18 1.05 13.61
N THR A 548 -18.91 0.27 12.57
CA THR A 548 -19.76 -0.84 12.13
C THR A 548 -19.19 -2.16 12.63
N ASP A 549 -19.89 -3.23 12.35
CA ASP A 549 -19.41 -4.58 12.61
C ASP A 549 -18.03 -4.81 12.01
N PHE A 550 -17.12 -5.38 12.77
CA PHE A 550 -15.75 -5.65 12.38
C PHE A 550 -15.31 -7.07 12.78
N CYS A 551 -14.31 -7.55 12.07
CA CYS A 551 -13.71 -8.86 12.29
C CYS A 551 -12.20 -8.82 11.98
N GLN A 552 -11.55 -9.97 12.02
CA GLN A 552 -10.14 -10.08 11.72
C GLN A 552 -9.78 -9.55 10.30
N ASP A 553 -10.70 -9.66 9.34
CA ASP A 553 -10.50 -9.17 7.97
C ASP A 553 -10.42 -7.64 7.87
N ASP A 554 -10.87 -6.91 8.90
CA ASP A 554 -10.73 -5.46 8.96
C ASP A 554 -9.30 -5.00 9.29
N LEU A 555 -8.43 -5.91 9.72
CA LEU A 555 -7.03 -5.62 10.00
C LEU A 555 -6.28 -5.38 8.69
N ALA A 556 -5.83 -4.15 8.49
CA ALA A 556 -5.19 -3.72 7.25
C ALA A 556 -3.66 -3.79 7.35
N ASP A 557 -3.00 -4.55 6.48
CA ASP A 557 -1.55 -4.78 6.47
C ASP A 557 -0.70 -3.51 6.31
N ASP A 558 -1.29 -2.45 5.79
CA ASP A 558 -0.62 -1.17 5.53
C ASP A 558 -0.84 -0.10 6.60
N ASP A 559 -1.60 -0.41 7.66
CA ASP A 559 -1.94 0.52 8.73
C ASP A 559 -1.68 -0.05 10.14
N ILE A 560 -1.88 0.76 11.16
CA ILE A 560 -1.95 0.32 12.55
C ILE A 560 -3.42 0.27 12.96
N MET A 561 -3.81 -0.83 13.57
CA MET A 561 -5.14 -1.01 14.14
C MET A 561 -5.05 -1.06 15.67
N MET A 562 -5.93 -0.35 16.35
CA MET A 562 -6.06 -0.41 17.81
C MET A 562 -7.41 -1.01 18.17
N LEU A 563 -7.37 -2.10 18.92
CA LEU A 563 -8.56 -2.77 19.46
C LEU A 563 -8.66 -2.46 20.95
N ASP A 564 -9.70 -1.73 21.34
CA ASP A 564 -9.99 -1.39 22.73
C ASP A 564 -11.18 -2.24 23.21
N ASN A 565 -10.93 -3.15 24.18
CA ASN A 565 -11.97 -3.97 24.79
C ASN A 565 -12.45 -3.43 26.14
N GLY A 566 -12.13 -2.18 26.47
CA GLY A 566 -12.51 -1.53 27.70
C GLY A 566 -11.58 -1.84 28.91
N GLN A 567 -10.73 -2.84 28.82
CA GLN A 567 -9.76 -3.22 29.86
C GLN A 567 -8.32 -3.14 29.33
N VAL A 568 -8.10 -3.55 28.11
CA VAL A 568 -6.79 -3.59 27.43
C VAL A 568 -6.95 -3.04 26.04
N VAL A 569 -5.96 -2.26 25.62
CA VAL A 569 -5.82 -1.81 24.24
C VAL A 569 -4.77 -2.67 23.56
N PHE A 570 -5.18 -3.36 22.49
CA PHE A 570 -4.28 -4.14 21.65
C PHE A 570 -3.88 -3.30 20.44
N MET A 571 -2.59 -3.23 20.19
CA MET A 571 -2.06 -2.58 18.98
C MET A 571 -1.61 -3.66 18.00
N TRP A 572 -2.27 -3.71 16.86
CA TRP A 572 -1.87 -4.55 15.75
C TRP A 572 -1.16 -3.70 14.69
N VAL A 573 0.05 -4.10 14.32
CA VAL A 573 0.90 -3.37 13.37
C VAL A 573 1.02 -4.19 12.10
N GLY A 574 0.44 -3.69 11.03
CA GLY A 574 0.55 -4.31 9.70
C GLY A 574 2.00 -4.33 9.21
N HIS A 575 2.40 -5.40 8.54
CA HIS A 575 3.79 -5.57 8.10
C HIS A 575 4.19 -4.63 6.94
N GLN A 576 3.25 -3.96 6.31
CA GLN A 576 3.50 -2.92 5.31
C GLN A 576 3.35 -1.50 5.88
N THR A 577 3.16 -1.37 7.18
CA THR A 577 3.00 -0.08 7.88
C THR A 577 4.25 0.78 7.76
N SER A 578 4.09 2.07 7.59
CA SER A 578 5.21 3.01 7.51
C SER A 578 5.86 3.22 8.89
N GLN A 579 7.18 3.50 8.90
CA GLN A 579 7.89 3.81 10.14
C GLN A 579 7.36 5.05 10.87
N VAL A 580 6.72 5.96 10.16
CA VAL A 580 6.11 7.15 10.74
C VAL A 580 4.87 6.78 11.53
N GLU A 581 4.02 5.91 10.99
CA GLU A 581 2.84 5.39 11.67
C GLU A 581 3.23 4.60 12.92
N VAL A 582 4.23 3.73 12.83
CA VAL A 582 4.74 2.95 13.98
C VAL A 582 5.25 3.84 15.13
N LYS A 583 5.74 5.04 14.84
CA LYS A 583 6.23 5.96 15.87
C LYS A 583 5.13 6.82 16.49
N LEU A 584 4.04 7.03 15.77
CA LEU A 584 2.94 7.88 16.20
C LEU A 584 1.77 7.08 16.80
N GLY A 585 1.59 5.82 16.42
CA GLY A 585 0.65 4.88 17.04
C GLY A 585 1.24 4.28 18.31
#